data_af57b348b48c82cdd8570b23215e64e1
#
_entry.id   af57b348b48c82cdd8570b23215e64e1
#
_cell.length_a   1.000
_cell.length_b   1.000
_cell.length_c   1.000
_cell.angle_alpha   90.00
_cell.angle_beta   90.00
_cell.angle_gamma   90.00
#
_symmetry.space_group_name_H-M   'P 1'
#
loop_
_entity.id
_entity.type
_entity.pdbx_description
1 polymer ?
#
loop_
_entity_poly.entity_id
_entity_poly.type
_entity_poly.pdbx_seq_one_letter_code
_entity_poly.pdbx_strand_id
1 'polypeptide(L)'
;LSQDLRLNIILDKIIDNSKSDTFTIADIGCGYGRFFEIIKERNLQDKIKYAGVDINKNFISFCKNNIQLKQANFYEEISPGQKFDYIIMSGTYNLTPTKNLKLWEDYLTKNLKSNWKNVEKAMVFNCLINKERKIKSKLYYTEISWIKKFCEENLNKPKISKHNLLEGDITIFIEKN
;
A
#
# COMPACT_ATOMS: atom_id res chain seq x y z
N LEU A 1 3.21 13.18 -10.85
CA LEU A 1 2.28 14.03 -10.04
C LEU A 1 1.23 13.21 -9.29
N SER A 2 0.50 12.30 -9.96
CA SER A 2 -0.56 11.52 -9.31
C SER A 2 -0.03 10.49 -8.28
N GLN A 3 1.14 9.91 -8.52
CA GLN A 3 1.77 8.98 -7.57
C GLN A 3 2.16 9.70 -6.28
N ASP A 4 2.87 10.82 -6.36
CA ASP A 4 3.31 11.58 -5.19
C ASP A 4 2.13 12.08 -4.36
N LEU A 5 1.05 12.51 -5.02
CA LEU A 5 -0.17 12.90 -4.33
C LEU A 5 -0.78 11.74 -3.53
N ARG A 6 -0.90 10.53 -4.14
CA ARG A 6 -1.39 9.34 -3.42
C ARG A 6 -0.52 8.99 -2.22
N LEU A 7 0.79 9.01 -2.41
CA LEU A 7 1.74 8.67 -1.35
C LEU A 7 1.67 9.68 -0.20
N ASN A 8 1.56 10.97 -0.49
CA ASN A 8 1.37 12.01 0.54
C ASN A 8 0.05 11.81 1.29
N ILE A 9 -1.06 11.55 0.60
CA ILE A 9 -2.36 11.27 1.23
C ILE A 9 -2.27 10.06 2.17
N ILE A 10 -1.59 9.00 1.75
CA ILE A 10 -1.37 7.81 2.60
C ILE A 10 -0.54 8.17 3.82
N LEU A 11 0.56 8.93 3.63
CA LEU A 11 1.43 9.33 4.72
C LEU A 11 0.72 10.23 5.73
N ASP A 12 -0.08 11.19 5.27
CA ASP A 12 -0.89 12.05 6.16
C ASP A 12 -1.84 11.23 7.01
N LYS A 13 -2.57 10.28 6.41
CA LYS A 13 -3.47 9.39 7.16
C LYS A 13 -2.76 8.54 8.21
N ILE A 14 -1.54 8.11 7.94
CA ILE A 14 -0.73 7.35 8.90
C ILE A 14 -0.28 8.26 10.04
N ILE A 15 0.21 9.46 9.73
CA ILE A 15 0.66 10.43 10.74
C ILE A 15 -0.50 10.83 11.65
N ASP A 16 -1.66 11.14 11.10
CA ASP A 16 -2.87 11.50 11.85
C ASP A 16 -3.37 10.36 12.77
N ASN A 17 -3.17 9.11 12.34
CA ASN A 17 -3.53 7.94 13.13
C ASN A 17 -2.49 7.57 14.19
N SER A 18 -1.21 7.87 13.94
CA SER A 18 -0.11 7.47 14.81
C SER A 18 -0.06 8.31 16.08
N LYS A 19 -0.15 7.62 17.24
CA LYS A 19 0.05 8.22 18.57
C LYS A 19 1.47 8.02 19.11
N SER A 20 2.33 7.33 18.35
CA SER A 20 3.68 6.97 18.76
C SER A 20 4.69 7.93 18.14
N ASP A 21 5.75 8.24 18.89
CA ASP A 21 6.87 9.06 18.41
C ASP A 21 7.63 8.38 17.26
N THR A 22 7.69 7.05 17.28
CA THR A 22 8.27 6.23 16.21
C THR A 22 7.37 5.06 15.87
N PHE A 23 7.37 4.66 14.60
CA PHE A 23 6.59 3.52 14.11
C PHE A 23 7.22 2.89 12.86
N THR A 24 6.76 1.69 12.53
CA THR A 24 7.23 0.89 11.40
C THR A 24 6.24 0.92 10.25
N ILE A 25 6.75 1.06 9.01
CA ILE A 25 5.94 0.95 7.79
C ILE A 25 6.55 -0.10 6.87
N ALA A 26 5.73 -1.04 6.37
CA ALA A 26 6.06 -1.84 5.20
C ALA A 26 5.32 -1.30 3.97
N ASP A 27 6.07 -1.01 2.91
CA ASP A 27 5.58 -0.55 1.60
C ASP A 27 5.64 -1.72 0.60
N ILE A 28 4.49 -2.33 0.34
CA ILE A 28 4.38 -3.50 -0.54
C ILE A 28 4.18 -3.05 -1.99
N GLY A 29 5.12 -3.43 -2.85
CA GLY A 29 5.22 -2.90 -4.21
C GLY A 29 5.95 -1.55 -4.21
N CYS A 30 7.03 -1.43 -3.44
CA CYS A 30 7.74 -0.16 -3.22
C CYS A 30 8.42 0.40 -4.48
N GLY A 31 8.61 -0.43 -5.53
CA GLY A 31 9.29 -0.02 -6.75
C GLY A 31 10.68 0.54 -6.48
N TYR A 32 10.94 1.73 -6.97
CA TYR A 32 12.21 2.46 -6.76
C TYR A 32 12.31 3.20 -5.41
N GLY A 33 11.39 2.96 -4.46
CA GLY A 33 11.45 3.54 -3.11
C GLY A 33 10.91 4.98 -3.00
N ARG A 34 10.04 5.42 -3.93
CA ARG A 34 9.52 6.80 -3.95
C ARG A 34 8.84 7.21 -2.65
N PHE A 35 8.16 6.29 -1.97
CA PHE A 35 7.54 6.60 -0.69
C PHE A 35 8.57 6.96 0.39
N PHE A 36 9.70 6.27 0.42
CA PHE A 36 10.78 6.61 1.34
C PHE A 36 11.42 7.97 1.03
N GLU A 37 11.53 8.33 -0.25
CA GLU A 37 12.01 9.67 -0.62
C GLU A 37 11.06 10.76 -0.10
N ILE A 38 9.74 10.57 -0.21
CA ILE A 38 8.75 11.49 0.37
C ILE A 38 8.88 11.58 1.90
N ILE A 39 9.10 10.45 2.57
CA ILE A 39 9.37 10.44 4.02
C ILE A 39 10.58 11.33 4.36
N LYS A 40 11.65 11.25 3.57
CA LYS A 40 12.85 12.10 3.72
C LYS A 40 12.57 13.56 3.41
N GLU A 41 11.91 13.86 2.30
CA GLU A 41 11.53 15.21 1.90
C GLU A 41 10.72 15.93 2.99
N ARG A 42 9.98 15.16 3.79
CA ARG A 42 9.18 15.64 4.94
C ARG A 42 9.91 15.59 6.29
N ASN A 43 11.20 15.24 6.31
CA ASN A 43 12.03 15.09 7.50
C ASN A 43 11.44 14.11 8.55
N LEU A 44 10.86 13.01 8.08
CA LEU A 44 10.20 11.99 8.92
C LEU A 44 11.03 10.69 9.07
N GLN A 45 12.23 10.61 8.49
CA GLN A 45 13.06 9.40 8.47
C GLN A 45 13.50 8.94 9.88
N ASP A 46 13.53 9.81 10.85
CA ASP A 46 13.89 9.45 12.24
C ASP A 46 12.68 8.94 13.04
N LYS A 47 11.47 9.23 12.58
CA LYS A 47 10.21 8.72 13.16
C LYS A 47 9.76 7.41 12.55
N ILE A 48 10.13 7.14 11.29
CA ILE A 48 9.61 6.03 10.51
C ILE A 48 10.72 5.03 10.19
N LYS A 49 10.59 3.82 10.75
CA LYS A 49 11.39 2.66 10.31
C LYS A 49 10.72 2.06 9.11
N TYR A 50 11.33 2.22 7.95
CA TYR A 50 10.75 1.84 6.66
C TYR A 50 11.26 0.49 6.16
N ALA A 51 10.36 -0.32 5.63
CA ALA A 51 10.65 -1.55 4.91
C ALA A 51 10.00 -1.50 3.53
N GLY A 52 10.80 -1.34 2.48
CA GLY A 52 10.36 -1.49 1.09
C GLY A 52 10.34 -2.95 0.68
N VAL A 53 9.23 -3.41 0.14
CA VAL A 53 9.06 -4.80 -0.32
C VAL A 53 8.61 -4.82 -1.76
N ASP A 54 9.33 -5.52 -2.63
CA ASP A 54 8.93 -5.70 -4.02
C ASP A 54 9.40 -7.04 -4.57
N ILE A 55 8.51 -7.74 -5.29
CA ILE A 55 8.84 -9.03 -5.93
C ILE A 55 9.88 -8.90 -7.05
N ASN A 56 10.06 -7.68 -7.58
CA ASN A 56 11.06 -7.41 -8.61
C ASN A 56 12.43 -7.15 -7.98
N LYS A 57 13.31 -8.13 -8.12
CA LYS A 57 14.69 -8.06 -7.59
C LYS A 57 15.48 -6.85 -8.09
N ASN A 58 15.22 -6.36 -9.30
CA ASN A 58 15.90 -5.20 -9.87
C ASN A 58 15.54 -3.92 -9.09
N PHE A 59 14.28 -3.75 -8.68
CA PHE A 59 13.87 -2.64 -7.84
C PHE A 59 14.53 -2.71 -6.46
N ILE A 60 14.54 -3.88 -5.85
CA ILE A 60 15.18 -4.07 -4.55
C ILE A 60 16.70 -3.82 -4.62
N SER A 61 17.38 -4.33 -5.65
CA SER A 61 18.81 -4.05 -5.87
C SER A 61 19.07 -2.56 -6.08
N PHE A 62 18.25 -1.88 -6.88
CA PHE A 62 18.33 -0.44 -7.05
C PHE A 62 18.20 0.31 -5.72
N CYS A 63 17.17 0.00 -4.94
CA CYS A 63 16.93 0.64 -3.64
C CYS A 63 18.11 0.42 -2.68
N LYS A 64 18.60 -0.80 -2.54
CA LYS A 64 19.75 -1.13 -1.68
C LYS A 64 21.02 -0.37 -2.05
N ASN A 65 21.23 -0.12 -3.34
CA ASN A 65 22.42 0.59 -3.82
C ASN A 65 22.31 2.12 -3.70
N ASN A 66 21.09 2.67 -3.78
CA ASN A 66 20.88 4.11 -3.84
C ASN A 66 20.30 4.73 -2.54
N ILE A 67 19.69 3.90 -1.68
CA ILE A 67 19.08 4.35 -0.43
C ILE A 67 19.83 3.70 0.74
N GLN A 68 20.91 4.36 1.17
CA GLN A 68 21.79 3.85 2.25
C GLN A 68 21.50 4.58 3.57
N LEU A 69 20.34 4.31 4.18
CA LEU A 69 19.98 4.86 5.47
C LEU A 69 19.60 3.73 6.44
N LYS A 70 20.04 3.86 7.69
CA LYS A 70 19.76 2.86 8.75
C LYS A 70 18.26 2.63 8.99
N GLN A 71 17.44 3.62 8.66
CA GLN A 71 15.99 3.58 8.85
C GLN A 71 15.24 2.89 7.71
N ALA A 72 15.90 2.59 6.58
CA ALA A 72 15.29 1.95 5.41
C ALA A 72 15.93 0.60 5.11
N ASN A 73 15.09 -0.42 5.00
CA ASN A 73 15.49 -1.76 4.58
C ASN A 73 14.64 -2.18 3.38
N PHE A 74 15.21 -3.04 2.51
CA PHE A 74 14.53 -3.49 1.29
C PHE A 74 14.58 -5.00 1.15
N TYR A 75 13.43 -5.62 0.84
CA TYR A 75 13.23 -7.07 0.84
C TYR A 75 12.44 -7.50 -0.40
N GLU A 76 12.62 -8.74 -0.83
CA GLU A 76 11.78 -9.35 -1.87
C GLU A 76 10.43 -9.81 -1.31
N GLU A 77 10.38 -10.15 -0.02
CA GLU A 77 9.19 -10.57 0.70
C GLU A 77 9.28 -10.23 2.19
N ILE A 78 8.14 -10.17 2.86
CA ILE A 78 8.08 -10.06 4.32
C ILE A 78 8.41 -11.43 4.94
N SER A 79 9.34 -11.45 5.88
CA SER A 79 9.67 -12.67 6.62
C SER A 79 8.49 -13.18 7.44
N PRO A 80 8.32 -14.50 7.57
CA PRO A 80 7.27 -15.08 8.39
C PRO A 80 7.31 -14.54 9.83
N GLY A 81 6.15 -14.10 10.34
CA GLY A 81 6.02 -13.56 11.70
C GLY A 81 6.45 -12.10 11.87
N GLN A 82 7.07 -11.48 10.88
CA GLN A 82 7.43 -10.07 10.94
C GLN A 82 6.17 -9.20 10.97
N LYS A 83 6.16 -8.20 11.87
CA LYS A 83 5.04 -7.29 12.08
C LYS A 83 5.43 -5.85 11.79
N PHE A 84 4.45 -5.06 11.36
CA PHE A 84 4.60 -3.63 11.11
C PHE A 84 3.39 -2.88 11.67
N ASP A 85 3.64 -1.70 12.23
CA ASP A 85 2.54 -0.83 12.66
C ASP A 85 1.61 -0.54 11.49
N TYR A 86 2.18 -0.20 10.34
CA TYR A 86 1.44 0.09 9.11
C TYR A 86 1.95 -0.72 7.94
N ILE A 87 1.02 -1.23 7.13
CA ILE A 87 1.34 -1.80 5.81
C ILE A 87 0.62 -0.99 4.76
N ILE A 88 1.37 -0.53 3.75
CA ILE A 88 0.83 0.25 2.65
C ILE A 88 1.01 -0.47 1.31
N MET A 89 0.08 -0.21 0.38
CA MET A 89 0.12 -0.70 -1.00
C MET A 89 -0.41 0.39 -1.92
N SER A 90 0.51 1.18 -2.50
CA SER A 90 0.16 2.30 -3.37
C SER A 90 0.37 1.95 -4.84
N GLY A 91 -0.73 1.84 -5.59
CA GLY A 91 -0.69 1.48 -7.01
C GLY A 91 -0.44 -0.01 -7.28
N THR A 92 -0.13 -0.79 -6.27
CA THR A 92 0.27 -2.20 -6.34
C THR A 92 -0.74 -3.08 -7.07
N TYR A 93 -2.03 -2.79 -6.91
CA TYR A 93 -3.10 -3.58 -7.51
C TYR A 93 -3.76 -2.92 -8.72
N ASN A 94 -3.31 -1.74 -9.12
CA ASN A 94 -3.90 -1.02 -10.25
C ASN A 94 -3.45 -1.58 -11.60
N LEU A 95 -2.22 -2.09 -11.70
CA LEU A 95 -1.69 -2.69 -12.92
C LEU A 95 -1.74 -4.21 -12.82
N THR A 96 -2.32 -4.86 -13.84
CA THR A 96 -2.44 -6.33 -13.88
C THR A 96 -1.76 -6.94 -15.11
N PRO A 97 -1.04 -8.05 -14.96
CA PRO A 97 -0.45 -8.78 -16.08
C PRO A 97 -1.45 -9.68 -16.81
N THR A 98 -2.66 -9.87 -16.27
CA THR A 98 -3.69 -10.75 -16.82
C THR A 98 -4.91 -9.99 -17.30
N LYS A 99 -5.65 -10.56 -18.26
CA LYS A 99 -7.00 -10.09 -18.66
C LYS A 99 -8.12 -10.82 -17.91
N ASN A 100 -7.79 -11.85 -17.12
CA ASN A 100 -8.76 -12.61 -16.35
C ASN A 100 -9.07 -11.88 -15.02
N LEU A 101 -10.27 -11.30 -14.96
CA LEU A 101 -10.73 -10.52 -13.82
C LEU A 101 -10.74 -11.36 -12.53
N LYS A 102 -11.31 -12.58 -12.60
CA LYS A 102 -11.41 -13.45 -11.42
C LYS A 102 -10.03 -13.82 -10.89
N LEU A 103 -9.11 -14.20 -11.76
CA LEU A 103 -7.74 -14.56 -11.38
C LEU A 103 -7.03 -13.40 -10.68
N TRP A 104 -7.23 -12.17 -11.18
CA TRP A 104 -6.64 -10.98 -10.57
C TRP A 104 -7.24 -10.67 -9.20
N GLU A 105 -8.56 -10.77 -9.06
CA GLU A 105 -9.25 -10.55 -7.78
C GLU A 105 -8.91 -11.61 -6.75
N ASP A 106 -8.76 -12.87 -7.15
CA ASP A 106 -8.29 -13.96 -6.26
C ASP A 106 -6.85 -13.65 -5.75
N TYR A 107 -5.96 -13.17 -6.64
CA TYR A 107 -4.62 -12.73 -6.26
C TYR A 107 -4.65 -11.54 -5.29
N LEU A 108 -5.39 -10.48 -5.62
CA LEU A 108 -5.54 -9.28 -4.80
C LEU A 108 -6.05 -9.62 -3.40
N THR A 109 -7.15 -10.35 -3.33
CA THR A 109 -7.79 -10.70 -2.04
C THR A 109 -6.92 -11.61 -1.19
N LYS A 110 -6.21 -12.57 -1.80
CA LYS A 110 -5.23 -13.42 -1.11
C LYS A 110 -4.08 -12.59 -0.54
N ASN A 111 -3.55 -11.65 -1.30
CA ASN A 111 -2.47 -10.76 -0.87
C ASN A 111 -2.90 -9.85 0.29
N LEU A 112 -4.08 -9.22 0.20
CA LEU A 112 -4.62 -8.38 1.28
C LEU A 112 -4.75 -9.18 2.57
N LYS A 113 -5.32 -10.39 2.53
CA LYS A 113 -5.45 -11.27 3.70
C LYS A 113 -4.09 -11.72 4.26
N SER A 114 -3.12 -12.00 3.40
CA SER A 114 -1.77 -12.38 3.82
C SER A 114 -1.08 -11.23 4.54
N ASN A 115 -1.08 -10.05 3.94
CA ASN A 115 -0.46 -8.86 4.52
C ASN A 115 -1.17 -8.41 5.81
N TRP A 116 -2.49 -8.58 5.91
CA TRP A 116 -3.26 -8.26 7.12
C TRP A 116 -2.76 -8.98 8.37
N LYS A 117 -2.24 -10.19 8.22
CA LYS A 117 -1.64 -10.95 9.34
C LYS A 117 -0.41 -10.24 9.93
N ASN A 118 0.28 -9.44 9.14
CA ASN A 118 1.51 -8.74 9.51
C ASN A 118 1.28 -7.31 10.02
N VAL A 119 0.02 -6.82 10.01
CA VAL A 119 -0.37 -5.49 10.48
C VAL A 119 -0.53 -5.48 12.00
N GLU A 120 -0.04 -4.41 12.66
CA GLU A 120 -0.29 -4.14 14.09
C GLU A 120 -1.35 -3.04 14.29
N LYS A 121 -1.31 -1.94 13.51
CA LYS A 121 -2.21 -0.79 13.70
C LYS A 121 -3.17 -0.58 12.53
N ALA A 122 -2.63 -0.42 11.31
CA ALA A 122 -3.50 -0.23 10.14
C ALA A 122 -2.87 -0.69 8.83
N MET A 123 -3.74 -1.03 7.87
CA MET A 123 -3.42 -1.26 6.47
C MET A 123 -3.99 -0.13 5.63
N VAL A 124 -3.21 0.37 4.67
CA VAL A 124 -3.65 1.43 3.76
C VAL A 124 -3.32 1.04 2.33
N PHE A 125 -4.32 1.07 1.46
CA PHE A 125 -4.08 0.84 0.03
C PHE A 125 -5.01 1.68 -0.84
N ASN A 126 -4.66 1.84 -2.10
CA ASN A 126 -5.52 2.51 -3.07
C ASN A 126 -5.97 1.58 -4.18
N CYS A 127 -7.12 1.90 -4.77
CA CYS A 127 -7.67 1.21 -5.93
C CYS A 127 -8.25 2.22 -6.91
N LEU A 128 -8.14 1.89 -8.21
CA LEU A 128 -8.95 2.53 -9.23
C LEU A 128 -10.38 2.01 -9.14
N ILE A 129 -11.36 2.90 -9.32
CA ILE A 129 -12.78 2.56 -9.23
C ILE A 129 -13.53 2.77 -10.53
N ASN A 130 -14.54 1.96 -10.75
CA ASN A 130 -15.53 2.12 -11.79
C ASN A 130 -16.92 1.65 -11.29
N LYS A 131 -17.97 1.90 -12.06
CA LYS A 131 -19.33 1.38 -11.77
C LYS A 131 -19.39 -0.14 -11.82
N GLU A 132 -18.49 -0.76 -12.60
CA GLU A 132 -18.36 -2.21 -12.75
C GLU A 132 -16.90 -2.61 -12.57
N ARG A 133 -16.66 -3.76 -11.95
CA ARG A 133 -15.33 -4.36 -11.85
C ARG A 133 -14.85 -4.81 -13.23
N LYS A 134 -13.67 -4.36 -13.65
CA LYS A 134 -13.13 -4.69 -14.97
C LYS A 134 -11.64 -4.51 -15.06
N ILE A 135 -11.08 -5.12 -16.10
CA ILE A 135 -9.72 -4.85 -16.56
C ILE A 135 -9.82 -4.18 -17.93
N LYS A 136 -9.24 -2.98 -18.05
CA LYS A 136 -9.14 -2.22 -19.29
C LYS A 136 -7.71 -1.71 -19.45
N SER A 137 -7.08 -1.97 -20.59
CA SER A 137 -5.72 -1.50 -20.90
C SER A 137 -4.70 -1.84 -19.80
N LYS A 138 -4.74 -3.07 -19.28
CA LYS A 138 -3.93 -3.58 -18.16
C LYS A 138 -4.20 -2.90 -16.80
N LEU A 139 -5.19 -2.02 -16.71
CA LEU A 139 -5.61 -1.42 -15.45
C LEU A 139 -6.82 -2.17 -14.90
N TYR A 140 -6.74 -2.52 -13.62
CA TYR A 140 -7.85 -3.08 -12.87
C TYR A 140 -8.65 -1.97 -12.20
N TYR A 141 -9.95 -2.04 -12.35
CA TYR A 141 -10.93 -1.17 -11.71
C TYR A 141 -11.84 -2.00 -10.82
N THR A 142 -11.93 -1.63 -9.57
CA THR A 142 -12.85 -2.26 -8.62
C THR A 142 -14.17 -1.49 -8.52
N GLU A 143 -15.15 -2.08 -7.88
CA GLU A 143 -16.39 -1.45 -7.43
C GLU A 143 -16.30 -1.18 -5.93
N ILE A 144 -16.69 0.01 -5.48
CA ILE A 144 -16.58 0.41 -4.06
C ILE A 144 -17.34 -0.56 -3.14
N SER A 145 -18.55 -0.96 -3.53
CA SER A 145 -19.37 -1.90 -2.76
C SER A 145 -18.67 -3.26 -2.60
N TRP A 146 -18.05 -3.77 -3.65
CA TRP A 146 -17.35 -5.04 -3.63
C TRP A 146 -16.11 -5.01 -2.73
N ILE A 147 -15.23 -4.04 -2.88
CA ILE A 147 -14.00 -3.97 -2.08
C ILE A 147 -14.32 -3.65 -0.61
N LYS A 148 -15.34 -2.82 -0.34
CA LYS A 148 -15.81 -2.54 1.01
C LYS A 148 -16.31 -3.81 1.70
N LYS A 149 -17.20 -4.56 1.03
CA LYS A 149 -17.73 -5.84 1.55
C LYS A 149 -16.61 -6.83 1.82
N PHE A 150 -15.66 -6.98 0.89
CA PHE A 150 -14.50 -7.85 1.09
C PHE A 150 -13.70 -7.48 2.34
N CYS A 151 -13.42 -6.18 2.55
CA CYS A 151 -12.70 -5.72 3.74
C CYS A 151 -13.47 -6.03 5.03
N GLU A 152 -14.77 -5.72 5.07
CA GLU A 152 -15.63 -5.95 6.23
C GLU A 152 -15.70 -7.44 6.62
N GLU A 153 -15.75 -8.33 5.64
CA GLU A 153 -15.87 -9.77 5.87
C GLU A 153 -14.53 -10.45 6.22
N ASN A 154 -13.39 -9.93 5.78
CA ASN A 154 -12.11 -10.65 5.86
C ASN A 154 -11.01 -9.92 6.64
N LEU A 155 -11.13 -8.62 6.85
CA LEU A 155 -10.14 -7.79 7.50
C LEU A 155 -10.76 -7.03 8.68
N ASN A 156 -11.25 -5.83 8.43
CA ASN A 156 -12.01 -5.01 9.36
C ASN A 156 -12.79 -3.92 8.59
N LYS A 157 -13.59 -3.11 9.28
CA LYS A 157 -14.39 -2.03 8.69
C LYS A 157 -13.47 -0.97 8.07
N PRO A 158 -13.54 -0.73 6.73
CA PRO A 158 -12.69 0.24 6.06
C PRO A 158 -13.25 1.67 6.17
N LYS A 159 -12.33 2.63 6.27
CA LYS A 159 -12.59 4.05 6.00
C LYS A 159 -12.15 4.33 4.55
N ILE A 160 -13.09 4.70 3.69
CA ILE A 160 -12.85 4.92 2.26
C ILE A 160 -12.90 6.42 1.96
N SER A 161 -11.84 6.93 1.33
CA SER A 161 -11.73 8.34 0.94
C SER A 161 -11.58 8.48 -0.57
N LYS A 162 -12.33 9.41 -1.17
CA LYS A 162 -12.13 9.91 -2.53
C LYS A 162 -11.37 11.22 -2.45
N HIS A 163 -10.60 11.53 -3.49
CA HIS A 163 -9.81 12.77 -3.55
C HIS A 163 -10.13 13.52 -4.84
N ASN A 164 -10.46 14.78 -4.74
CA ASN A 164 -10.86 15.62 -5.88
C ASN A 164 -9.78 15.69 -6.97
N LEU A 165 -8.50 15.60 -6.59
CA LEU A 165 -7.36 15.66 -7.52
C LEU A 165 -6.94 14.29 -8.06
N LEU A 166 -7.61 13.21 -7.65
CA LEU A 166 -7.35 11.83 -8.09
C LEU A 166 -8.68 11.20 -8.55
N GLU A 167 -9.21 11.71 -9.65
CA GLU A 167 -10.46 11.21 -10.20
C GLU A 167 -10.35 9.70 -10.51
N GLY A 168 -11.34 8.95 -10.05
CA GLY A 168 -11.36 7.50 -10.22
C GLY A 168 -10.44 6.70 -9.31
N ASP A 169 -9.79 7.34 -8.32
CA ASP A 169 -8.97 6.66 -7.31
C ASP A 169 -9.60 6.79 -5.92
N ILE A 170 -9.46 5.75 -5.10
CA ILE A 170 -9.86 5.76 -3.68
C ILE A 170 -8.71 5.31 -2.81
N THR A 171 -8.61 5.89 -1.62
CA THR A 171 -7.74 5.37 -0.55
C THR A 171 -8.59 4.65 0.49
N ILE A 172 -8.19 3.44 0.82
CA ILE A 172 -8.84 2.55 1.79
C ILE A 172 -7.92 2.43 3.00
N PHE A 173 -8.42 2.82 4.16
CA PHE A 173 -7.71 2.76 5.43
C PHE A 173 -8.46 1.80 6.37
N ILE A 174 -7.77 0.78 6.89
CA ILE A 174 -8.35 -0.27 7.73
C ILE A 174 -7.54 -0.36 9.01
N GLU A 175 -8.16 0.02 10.13
CA GLU A 175 -7.56 -0.12 11.46
C GLU A 175 -7.66 -1.56 11.96
N LYS A 176 -6.64 -2.01 12.66
CA LYS A 176 -6.66 -3.27 13.40
C LYS A 176 -7.02 -2.97 14.84
N ASN A 177 -8.05 -3.64 15.34
CA ASN A 177 -8.50 -3.55 16.74
C ASN A 177 -7.51 -4.26 17.67
#